data_6c5035b58383f2f12ea01ead424533fe
#
_entry.id   6c5035b58383f2f12ea01ead424533fe
#
_cell.length_a   1.000
_cell.length_b   1.000
_cell.length_c   1.000
_cell.angle_alpha   90.00
_cell.angle_beta   90.00
_cell.angle_gamma   90.00
#
_symmetry.space_group_name_H-M   'P 1'
#
loop_
_entity.id
_entity.type
_entity.pdbx_description
1 polymer ?
#
loop_
_entity_poly.entity_id
_entity_poly.type
_entity_poly.pdbx_seq_one_letter_code
_entity_poly.pdbx_strand_id
1 'polypeptide(L)'
;YAIENLQCYAPSLHDVCVGVTLNDHSIFDMAEYLRQYSQAIFPLFVWSIWHYRNGSYGRFSILDFLKSIELGKFSLASAENILQHLRKKVARKVDTLRHENPGAKESYLAVKEDVKRLGVTPDTTYLYIQGHHLFDKVVSPMMEKVCSALIHQRQTEIAHQSMHSTQRSNELSCYANSLSDVTTMLKKNYGYQTSTPFNRILKDVEEYLGEE
;
A
#
# COMPACT_ATOMS: atom_id res chain seq x y z
N TYR A 1 -12.22 -6.96 3.73
CA TYR A 1 -11.66 -5.94 2.84
C TYR A 1 -12.46 -4.64 2.94
N ALA A 2 -11.79 -3.50 2.96
CA ALA A 2 -12.41 -2.24 2.64
C ALA A 2 -12.11 -1.91 1.16
N ILE A 3 -12.94 -1.09 0.53
CA ILE A 3 -12.74 -0.72 -0.88
C ILE A 3 -11.37 -0.05 -1.10
N GLU A 4 -10.89 0.70 -0.13
CA GLU A 4 -9.59 1.36 -0.17
C GLU A 4 -8.43 0.37 -0.33
N ASN A 5 -8.53 -0.84 0.27
CA ASN A 5 -7.51 -1.87 0.08
C ASN A 5 -7.39 -2.29 -1.39
N LEU A 6 -8.53 -2.44 -2.07
CA LEU A 6 -8.59 -2.79 -3.47
C LEU A 6 -8.10 -1.63 -4.36
N GLN A 7 -8.52 -0.39 -4.06
CA GLN A 7 -8.04 0.81 -4.76
C GLN A 7 -6.52 0.99 -4.66
N CYS A 8 -5.90 0.48 -3.60
CA CYS A 8 -4.45 0.48 -3.38
C CYS A 8 -3.74 -0.77 -3.95
N TYR A 9 -4.35 -1.48 -4.92
CA TYR A 9 -3.77 -2.67 -5.53
C TYR A 9 -2.46 -2.36 -6.25
N ALA A 10 -1.35 -2.87 -5.73
CA ALA A 10 0.00 -2.49 -6.12
C ALA A 10 0.29 -2.60 -7.63
N PRO A 11 -0.11 -3.69 -8.34
CA PRO A 11 0.16 -3.82 -9.77
C PRO A 11 -0.49 -2.75 -10.65
N SER A 12 -1.55 -2.10 -10.21
CA SER A 12 -2.26 -1.06 -10.98
C SER A 12 -1.86 0.38 -10.63
N LEU A 13 -0.96 0.59 -9.68
CA LEU A 13 -0.56 1.94 -9.26
C LEU A 13 0.22 2.70 -10.34
N HIS A 14 0.92 2.00 -11.22
CA HIS A 14 1.58 2.62 -12.36
C HIS A 14 0.55 3.29 -13.29
N ASP A 15 -0.55 2.60 -13.60
CA ASP A 15 -1.62 3.15 -14.44
C ASP A 15 -2.29 4.36 -13.80
N VAL A 16 -2.48 4.34 -12.47
CA VAL A 16 -2.95 5.50 -11.71
C VAL A 16 -1.97 6.66 -11.87
N CYS A 17 -0.66 6.41 -11.79
CA CYS A 17 0.38 7.41 -11.94
C CYS A 17 0.37 8.03 -13.35
N VAL A 18 0.22 7.20 -14.39
CA VAL A 18 0.04 7.65 -15.78
C VAL A 18 -1.21 8.53 -15.90
N GLY A 19 -2.33 8.12 -15.31
CA GLY A 19 -3.57 8.91 -15.32
C GLY A 19 -3.47 10.25 -14.61
N VAL A 20 -2.62 10.37 -13.58
CA VAL A 20 -2.35 11.63 -12.88
C VAL A 20 -1.43 12.54 -13.67
N THR A 21 -0.34 11.99 -14.21
CA THR A 21 0.82 12.77 -14.70
C THR A 21 0.90 12.89 -16.22
N LEU A 22 0.12 12.10 -16.95
CA LEU A 22 0.22 11.91 -18.39
C LEU A 22 1.66 11.57 -18.83
N ASN A 23 2.36 10.82 -18.00
CA ASN A 23 3.74 10.39 -18.19
C ASN A 23 3.85 8.90 -17.83
N ASP A 24 4.30 8.09 -18.76
CA ASP A 24 4.43 6.63 -18.65
C ASP A 24 5.80 6.16 -18.16
N HIS A 25 6.70 7.09 -17.83
CA HIS A 25 7.99 6.74 -17.26
C HIS A 25 7.84 6.09 -15.89
N SER A 26 8.62 5.05 -15.63
CA SER A 26 8.71 4.41 -14.33
C SER A 26 10.00 4.86 -13.62
N ILE A 27 9.87 5.71 -12.61
CA ILE A 27 10.99 6.20 -11.79
C ILE A 27 11.08 5.54 -10.41
N PHE A 28 10.04 4.76 -10.04
CA PHE A 28 9.97 4.09 -8.76
C PHE A 28 9.08 2.84 -8.85
N ASP A 29 9.57 1.70 -8.38
CA ASP A 29 8.80 0.46 -8.32
C ASP A 29 7.87 0.44 -7.09
N MET A 30 6.67 0.97 -7.28
CA MET A 30 5.64 1.04 -6.24
C MET A 30 5.15 -0.34 -5.80
N ALA A 31 5.08 -1.29 -6.75
CA ALA A 31 4.63 -2.64 -6.46
C ALA A 31 5.65 -3.38 -5.58
N GLU A 32 6.94 -3.28 -5.91
CA GLU A 32 8.00 -3.84 -5.09
C GLU A 32 8.09 -3.18 -3.71
N TYR A 33 7.93 -1.87 -3.63
CA TYR A 33 7.91 -1.15 -2.36
C TYR A 33 6.79 -1.65 -1.44
N LEU A 34 5.56 -1.79 -1.96
CA LEU A 34 4.42 -2.30 -1.19
C LEU A 34 4.58 -3.78 -0.85
N ARG A 35 5.19 -4.58 -1.71
CA ARG A 35 5.54 -5.97 -1.40
C ARG A 35 6.50 -6.05 -0.21
N GLN A 36 7.55 -5.23 -0.19
CA GLN A 36 8.51 -5.16 0.91
C GLN A 36 7.88 -4.62 2.21
N TYR A 37 7.02 -3.60 2.11
CA TYR A 37 6.23 -3.13 3.23
C TYR A 37 5.37 -4.26 3.81
N SER A 38 4.66 -4.97 2.96
CA SER A 38 3.81 -6.11 3.31
C SER A 38 4.58 -7.21 4.05
N GLN A 39 5.75 -7.61 3.52
CA GLN A 39 6.63 -8.57 4.16
C GLN A 39 7.11 -8.11 5.54
N ALA A 40 7.45 -6.83 5.66
CA ALA A 40 7.92 -6.26 6.92
C ALA A 40 6.85 -6.31 8.02
N ILE A 41 5.58 -6.06 7.70
CA ILE A 41 4.49 -6.02 8.67
C ILE A 41 3.87 -7.38 8.98
N PHE A 42 4.04 -8.38 8.11
CA PHE A 42 3.40 -9.69 8.22
C PHE A 42 3.56 -10.38 9.59
N PRO A 43 4.77 -10.45 10.20
CA PRO A 43 4.90 -11.10 11.51
C PRO A 43 4.05 -10.43 12.60
N LEU A 44 3.93 -9.12 12.56
CA LEU A 44 3.16 -8.35 13.53
C LEU A 44 1.65 -8.46 13.26
N PHE A 45 1.26 -8.55 11.98
CA PHE A 45 -0.11 -8.84 11.57
C PHE A 45 -0.58 -10.19 12.14
N VAL A 46 0.25 -11.23 12.02
CA VAL A 46 -0.06 -12.54 12.63
C VAL A 46 -0.23 -12.44 14.14
N TRP A 47 0.60 -11.65 14.84
CA TRP A 47 0.44 -11.40 16.28
C TRP A 47 -0.87 -10.70 16.61
N SER A 48 -1.32 -9.74 15.79
CA SER A 48 -2.61 -9.06 16.03
C SER A 48 -3.79 -10.03 15.92
N ILE A 49 -3.76 -10.94 14.94
CA ILE A 49 -4.77 -12.00 14.79
C ILE A 49 -4.69 -13.00 15.97
N TRP A 50 -3.48 -13.36 16.41
CA TRP A 50 -3.28 -14.24 17.55
C TRP A 50 -3.91 -13.66 18.82
N HIS A 51 -3.65 -12.39 19.13
CA HIS A 51 -4.25 -11.71 20.29
C HIS A 51 -5.77 -11.62 20.21
N TYR A 52 -6.30 -11.36 19.03
CA TYR A 52 -7.75 -11.37 18.80
C TYR A 52 -8.36 -12.75 19.10
N ARG A 53 -7.80 -13.82 18.55
CA ARG A 53 -8.30 -15.21 18.71
C ARG A 53 -8.19 -15.71 20.16
N ASN A 54 -7.21 -15.25 20.90
CA ASN A 54 -6.99 -15.68 22.29
C ASN A 54 -7.68 -14.77 23.32
N GLY A 55 -8.57 -13.89 22.94
CA GLY A 55 -9.29 -12.99 23.84
C GLY A 55 -8.40 -11.99 24.58
N SER A 56 -7.16 -11.81 24.13
CA SER A 56 -6.17 -10.87 24.70
C SER A 56 -6.00 -9.59 23.89
N TYR A 57 -7.03 -9.22 23.13
CA TYR A 57 -7.04 -8.04 22.26
C TYR A 57 -6.67 -6.74 22.98
N GLY A 58 -7.03 -6.58 24.28
CA GLY A 58 -6.66 -5.40 25.06
C GLY A 58 -5.15 -5.25 25.33
N ARG A 59 -4.35 -6.32 25.14
CA ARG A 59 -2.88 -6.28 25.29
C ARG A 59 -2.15 -5.86 24.02
N PHE A 60 -2.75 -6.11 22.86
CA PHE A 60 -2.24 -5.68 21.57
C PHE A 60 -3.43 -5.43 20.62
N SER A 61 -3.95 -4.23 20.64
CA SER A 61 -5.11 -3.82 19.86
C SER A 61 -4.76 -3.55 18.39
N ILE A 62 -5.80 -3.38 17.56
CA ILE A 62 -5.60 -2.93 16.17
C ILE A 62 -4.91 -1.56 16.11
N LEU A 63 -5.19 -0.67 17.07
CA LEU A 63 -4.53 0.64 17.13
C LEU A 63 -3.05 0.51 17.44
N ASP A 64 -2.66 -0.42 18.35
CA ASP A 64 -1.26 -0.70 18.65
C ASP A 64 -0.54 -1.29 17.44
N PHE A 65 -1.21 -2.19 16.72
CA PHE A 65 -0.71 -2.72 15.44
C PHE A 65 -0.48 -1.58 14.45
N LEU A 66 -1.48 -0.75 14.17
CA LEU A 66 -1.40 0.34 13.18
C LEU A 66 -0.28 1.34 13.53
N LYS A 67 -0.17 1.76 14.81
CA LYS A 67 0.93 2.61 15.29
C LYS A 67 2.30 1.95 15.08
N SER A 68 2.37 0.63 15.21
CA SER A 68 3.63 -0.11 15.06
C SER A 68 4.08 -0.23 13.61
N ILE A 69 3.16 -0.20 12.65
CA ILE A 69 3.43 -0.29 11.21
C ILE A 69 3.45 1.07 10.51
N GLU A 70 3.22 2.16 11.22
CA GLU A 70 3.23 3.51 10.66
C GLU A 70 4.59 3.87 10.11
N LEU A 71 4.60 4.37 8.86
CA LEU A 71 5.78 4.87 8.17
C LEU A 71 6.08 6.32 8.56
N GLY A 72 7.34 6.70 8.48
CA GLY A 72 7.74 8.11 8.50
C GLY A 72 7.34 8.82 7.20
N LYS A 73 7.65 10.13 7.13
CA LYS A 73 7.39 10.93 5.92
C LYS A 73 8.10 10.31 4.72
N PHE A 74 7.32 9.93 3.71
CA PHE A 74 7.86 9.31 2.50
C PHE A 74 8.69 10.31 1.67
N SER A 75 9.81 9.84 1.14
CA SER A 75 10.54 10.48 0.05
C SER A 75 11.21 9.40 -0.82
N LEU A 76 11.34 9.67 -2.12
CA LEU A 76 11.96 8.73 -3.08
C LEU A 76 13.40 8.38 -2.68
N ALA A 77 14.18 9.39 -2.29
CA ALA A 77 15.58 9.20 -1.89
C ALA A 77 15.78 8.39 -0.60
N SER A 78 14.77 8.30 0.26
CA SER A 78 14.85 7.59 1.55
C SER A 78 13.93 6.39 1.64
N ALA A 79 13.28 5.96 0.57
CA ALA A 79 12.29 4.90 0.57
C ALA A 79 12.81 3.59 1.20
N GLU A 80 14.00 3.15 0.82
CA GLU A 80 14.63 1.95 1.39
C GLU A 80 14.96 2.12 2.89
N ASN A 81 15.46 3.30 3.29
CA ASN A 81 15.75 3.58 4.71
C ASN A 81 14.47 3.57 5.57
N ILE A 82 13.35 4.04 5.01
CA ILE A 82 12.04 4.00 5.67
C ILE A 82 11.62 2.55 5.92
N LEU A 83 11.76 1.67 4.92
CA LEU A 83 11.47 0.25 5.05
C LEU A 83 12.39 -0.46 6.04
N GLN A 84 13.69 -0.14 6.05
CA GLN A 84 14.64 -0.67 7.03
C GLN A 84 14.29 -0.25 8.46
N HIS A 85 13.88 1.00 8.65
CA HIS A 85 13.37 1.47 9.95
C HIS A 85 12.12 0.73 10.39
N LEU A 86 11.18 0.52 9.48
CA LEU A 86 9.97 -0.26 9.73
C LEU A 86 10.32 -1.69 10.15
N ARG A 87 11.19 -2.38 9.39
CA ARG A 87 11.64 -3.75 9.71
C ARG A 87 12.22 -3.84 11.13
N LYS A 88 13.09 -2.89 11.50
CA LYS A 88 13.67 -2.83 12.86
C LYS A 88 12.61 -2.56 13.94
N LYS A 89 11.68 -1.64 13.68
CA LYS A 89 10.57 -1.31 14.61
C LYS A 89 9.66 -2.53 14.83
N VAL A 90 9.26 -3.20 13.75
CA VAL A 90 8.43 -4.41 13.80
C VAL A 90 9.16 -5.55 14.50
N ALA A 91 10.43 -5.81 14.19
CA ALA A 91 11.22 -6.85 14.83
C ALA A 91 11.27 -6.67 16.36
N ARG A 92 11.57 -5.46 16.83
CA ARG A 92 11.56 -5.13 18.28
C ARG A 92 10.19 -5.39 18.91
N LYS A 93 9.10 -4.99 18.25
CA LYS A 93 7.76 -5.22 18.81
C LYS A 93 7.40 -6.70 18.83
N VAL A 94 7.76 -7.46 17.79
CA VAL A 94 7.58 -8.92 17.76
C VAL A 94 8.37 -9.61 18.89
N ASP A 95 9.60 -9.18 19.15
CA ASP A 95 10.41 -9.73 20.24
C ASP A 95 9.80 -9.41 21.61
N THR A 96 9.28 -8.19 21.81
CA THR A 96 8.51 -7.84 23.02
C THR A 96 7.30 -8.77 23.20
N LEU A 97 6.49 -8.96 22.17
CA LEU A 97 5.30 -9.82 22.23
C LEU A 97 5.66 -11.28 22.50
N ARG A 98 6.79 -11.77 21.99
CA ARG A 98 7.30 -13.12 22.30
C ARG A 98 7.68 -13.26 23.78
N HIS A 99 8.35 -12.26 24.35
CA HIS A 99 8.72 -12.27 25.76
C HIS A 99 7.50 -12.18 26.69
N GLU A 100 6.52 -11.39 26.33
CA GLU A 100 5.26 -11.26 27.07
C GLU A 100 4.38 -12.53 27.00
N ASN A 101 4.59 -13.39 25.99
CA ASN A 101 3.79 -14.58 25.71
C ASN A 101 4.68 -15.82 25.48
N PRO A 102 5.45 -16.30 26.47
CA PRO A 102 6.47 -17.34 26.27
C PRO A 102 5.90 -18.70 25.80
N GLY A 103 4.63 -18.99 26.10
CA GLY A 103 3.93 -20.22 25.67
C GLY A 103 3.25 -20.11 24.29
N ALA A 104 3.32 -18.97 23.62
CA ALA A 104 2.54 -18.72 22.40
C ALA A 104 3.13 -19.30 21.12
N LYS A 105 4.35 -19.87 21.15
CA LYS A 105 5.11 -20.26 19.93
C LYS A 105 4.30 -21.16 18.99
N GLU A 106 3.74 -22.24 19.50
CA GLU A 106 2.99 -23.21 18.69
C GLU A 106 1.68 -22.63 18.18
N SER A 107 0.91 -21.97 19.04
CA SER A 107 -0.35 -21.33 18.66
C SER A 107 -0.16 -20.17 17.70
N TYR A 108 0.93 -19.38 17.82
CA TYR A 108 1.31 -18.37 16.83
C TYR A 108 1.63 -18.99 15.46
N LEU A 109 2.37 -20.09 15.43
CA LEU A 109 2.67 -20.80 14.18
C LEU A 109 1.40 -21.36 13.54
N ALA A 110 0.48 -21.91 14.32
CA ALA A 110 -0.82 -22.35 13.83
C ALA A 110 -1.62 -21.21 13.20
N VAL A 111 -1.71 -20.05 13.87
CA VAL A 111 -2.37 -18.86 13.32
C VAL A 111 -1.68 -18.40 12.03
N LYS A 112 -0.36 -18.41 11.98
CA LYS A 112 0.40 -18.04 10.78
C LYS A 112 0.07 -18.93 9.57
N GLU A 113 -0.02 -20.24 9.77
CA GLU A 113 -0.38 -21.17 8.69
C GLU A 113 -1.86 -21.05 8.30
N ASP A 114 -2.76 -20.80 9.24
CA ASP A 114 -4.16 -20.52 8.97
C ASP A 114 -4.33 -19.26 8.11
N VAL A 115 -3.64 -18.17 8.47
CA VAL A 115 -3.67 -16.91 7.73
C VAL A 115 -3.20 -17.10 6.28
N LYS A 116 -2.11 -17.88 6.09
CA LYS A 116 -1.62 -18.20 4.73
C LYS A 116 -2.63 -19.04 3.93
N ARG A 117 -3.25 -20.04 4.58
CA ARG A 117 -4.27 -20.89 3.96
C ARG A 117 -5.49 -20.09 3.53
N LEU A 118 -5.81 -19.02 4.24
CA LEU A 118 -6.83 -18.04 3.87
C LEU A 118 -6.38 -17.08 2.76
N GLY A 119 -5.17 -17.25 2.20
CA GLY A 119 -4.66 -16.47 1.08
C GLY A 119 -3.92 -15.19 1.47
N VAL A 120 -3.69 -14.95 2.78
CA VAL A 120 -2.87 -13.82 3.24
C VAL A 120 -1.42 -14.25 3.33
N THR A 121 -0.63 -13.81 2.37
CA THR A 121 0.81 -14.10 2.31
C THR A 121 1.64 -12.91 2.79
N PRO A 122 2.94 -13.09 3.06
CA PRO A 122 3.81 -11.97 3.35
C PRO A 122 3.75 -10.86 2.29
N ASP A 123 3.59 -11.22 1.01
CA ASP A 123 3.58 -10.27 -0.11
C ASP A 123 2.26 -9.51 -0.24
N THR A 124 1.16 -10.06 0.28
CA THR A 124 -0.20 -9.52 0.12
C THR A 124 -0.81 -8.96 1.40
N THR A 125 -0.10 -9.00 2.52
CA THR A 125 -0.62 -8.57 3.84
C THR A 125 -1.11 -7.13 3.84
N TYR A 126 -0.52 -6.25 3.03
CA TYR A 126 -0.95 -4.85 2.91
C TYR A 126 -2.43 -4.72 2.52
N LEU A 127 -2.99 -5.67 1.75
CA LEU A 127 -4.40 -5.69 1.35
C LEU A 127 -5.37 -6.04 2.51
N TYR A 128 -4.86 -6.47 3.65
CA TYR A 128 -5.65 -6.98 4.79
C TYR A 128 -5.53 -6.12 6.05
N ILE A 129 -4.78 -5.02 5.99
CA ILE A 129 -4.75 -4.01 7.05
C ILE A 129 -5.92 -3.05 6.90
N GLN A 130 -6.11 -2.15 7.86
CA GLN A 130 -7.18 -1.15 7.78
C GLN A 130 -7.02 -0.29 6.50
N GLY A 131 -8.09 -0.23 5.67
CA GLY A 131 -8.06 0.43 4.37
C GLY A 131 -7.65 1.88 4.41
N HIS A 132 -8.25 2.69 5.30
CA HIS A 132 -7.86 4.09 5.48
C HIS A 132 -6.40 4.26 5.87
N HIS A 133 -5.85 3.38 6.74
CA HIS A 133 -4.43 3.44 7.08
C HIS A 133 -3.55 3.18 5.86
N LEU A 134 -3.87 2.15 5.08
CA LEU A 134 -3.14 1.85 3.84
C LEU A 134 -3.20 3.03 2.86
N PHE A 135 -4.40 3.54 2.63
CA PHE A 135 -4.64 4.62 1.67
C PHE A 135 -3.94 5.92 2.10
N ASP A 136 -4.23 6.42 3.32
CA ASP A 136 -3.81 7.75 3.75
C ASP A 136 -2.35 7.81 4.26
N LYS A 137 -1.82 6.71 4.82
CA LYS A 137 -0.51 6.71 5.48
C LYS A 137 0.59 6.02 4.68
N VAL A 138 0.22 5.22 3.68
CA VAL A 138 1.20 4.45 2.90
C VAL A 138 1.15 4.82 1.42
N VAL A 139 0.00 4.60 0.76
CA VAL A 139 -0.10 4.69 -0.70
C VAL A 139 -0.18 6.13 -1.18
N SER A 140 -1.09 6.97 -0.65
CA SER A 140 -1.22 8.37 -1.10
C SER A 140 0.06 9.16 -0.93
N PRO A 141 0.78 9.13 0.22
CA PRO A 141 2.04 9.87 0.35
C PRO A 141 3.14 9.39 -0.61
N MET A 142 3.19 8.09 -0.91
CA MET A 142 4.10 7.52 -1.91
C MET A 142 3.74 8.03 -3.31
N MET A 143 2.49 7.88 -3.71
CA MET A 143 1.98 8.31 -5.02
C MET A 143 2.18 9.80 -5.26
N GLU A 144 1.89 10.64 -4.28
CA GLU A 144 2.10 12.10 -4.37
C GLU A 144 3.56 12.44 -4.69
N LYS A 145 4.52 11.75 -4.08
CA LYS A 145 5.96 12.01 -4.34
C LYS A 145 6.41 11.48 -5.70
N VAL A 146 5.93 10.31 -6.10
CA VAL A 146 6.24 9.74 -7.42
C VAL A 146 5.64 10.62 -8.52
N CYS A 147 4.36 10.96 -8.43
CA CYS A 147 3.67 11.81 -9.40
C CYS A 147 4.30 13.22 -9.47
N SER A 148 4.62 13.83 -8.32
CA SER A 148 5.29 15.14 -8.28
C SER A 148 6.64 15.13 -8.99
N ALA A 149 7.43 14.08 -8.84
CA ALA A 149 8.71 13.95 -9.52
C ALA A 149 8.54 13.77 -11.04
N LEU A 150 7.57 12.97 -11.49
CA LEU A 150 7.25 12.78 -12.90
C LEU A 150 6.71 14.06 -13.56
N ILE A 151 5.86 14.80 -12.86
CA ILE A 151 5.34 16.09 -13.32
C ILE A 151 6.52 17.06 -13.51
N HIS A 152 7.41 17.14 -12.52
CA HIS A 152 8.58 18.03 -12.62
C HIS A 152 9.51 17.64 -13.77
N GLN A 153 9.74 16.35 -13.98
CA GLN A 153 10.50 15.84 -15.12
C GLN A 153 9.87 16.30 -16.45
N ARG A 154 8.56 16.11 -16.61
CA ARG A 154 7.83 16.48 -17.83
C ARG A 154 7.83 18.00 -18.06
N GLN A 155 7.65 18.79 -17.03
CA GLN A 155 7.77 20.26 -17.12
C GLN A 155 9.14 20.70 -17.57
N THR A 156 10.19 20.03 -17.10
CA THR A 156 11.57 20.31 -17.51
C THR A 156 11.79 19.96 -18.98
N GLU A 157 11.28 18.83 -19.44
CA GLU A 157 11.34 18.44 -20.88
C GLU A 157 10.64 19.49 -21.77
N ILE A 158 9.42 19.90 -21.43
CA ILE A 158 8.67 20.93 -22.15
C ILE A 158 9.48 22.24 -22.19
N ALA A 159 10.04 22.64 -21.04
CA ALA A 159 10.81 23.87 -20.95
C ALA A 159 12.07 23.85 -21.83
N HIS A 160 12.70 22.68 -22.00
CA HIS A 160 13.88 22.52 -22.87
C HIS A 160 13.56 22.41 -24.34
N GLN A 161 12.41 21.82 -24.70
CA GLN A 161 12.01 21.62 -26.11
C GLN A 161 11.39 22.85 -26.74
N SER A 162 10.79 23.74 -25.93
CA SER A 162 10.10 24.94 -26.45
C SER A 162 11.10 26.04 -26.83
N MET A 163 11.15 26.40 -28.13
CA MET A 163 12.08 27.40 -28.65
C MET A 163 11.74 28.85 -28.27
N HIS A 164 10.46 29.17 -28.07
CA HIS A 164 9.98 30.51 -27.74
C HIS A 164 9.33 30.58 -26.37
N SER A 165 9.52 31.67 -25.65
CA SER A 165 9.01 31.88 -24.28
C SER A 165 7.48 31.80 -24.21
N THR A 166 6.76 32.35 -25.16
CA THR A 166 5.28 32.30 -25.24
C THR A 166 4.79 30.88 -25.47
N GLN A 167 5.42 30.14 -26.39
CA GLN A 167 5.10 28.73 -26.64
C GLN A 167 5.33 27.90 -25.36
N ARG A 168 6.48 28.07 -24.73
CA ARG A 168 6.80 27.38 -23.46
C ARG A 168 5.74 27.62 -22.39
N SER A 169 5.34 28.88 -22.20
CA SER A 169 4.33 29.25 -21.22
C SER A 169 2.98 28.58 -21.51
N ASN A 170 2.57 28.57 -22.79
CA ASN A 170 1.32 27.94 -23.21
C ASN A 170 1.35 26.43 -23.02
N GLU A 171 2.43 25.75 -23.42
CA GLU A 171 2.59 24.29 -23.26
C GLU A 171 2.62 23.86 -21.79
N LEU A 172 3.34 24.58 -20.93
CA LEU A 172 3.35 24.33 -19.49
C LEU A 172 1.97 24.55 -18.86
N SER A 173 1.25 25.60 -19.28
CA SER A 173 -0.11 25.85 -18.81
C SER A 173 -1.09 24.76 -19.27
N CYS A 174 -1.03 24.35 -20.52
CA CYS A 174 -1.84 23.23 -21.03
C CYS A 174 -1.57 21.94 -20.27
N TYR A 175 -0.29 21.61 -20.05
CA TYR A 175 0.08 20.43 -19.29
C TYR A 175 -0.44 20.49 -17.85
N ALA A 176 -0.22 21.62 -17.15
CA ALA A 176 -0.70 21.79 -15.77
C ALA A 176 -2.23 21.64 -15.65
N ASN A 177 -2.99 22.16 -16.63
CA ASN A 177 -4.44 22.06 -16.67
C ASN A 177 -4.95 20.65 -17.02
N SER A 178 -4.10 19.77 -17.54
CA SER A 178 -4.43 18.40 -17.92
C SER A 178 -4.16 17.39 -16.79
N LEU A 179 -3.50 17.81 -15.69
CA LEU A 179 -3.17 16.94 -14.58
C LEU A 179 -4.41 16.58 -13.75
N SER A 180 -4.40 15.39 -13.18
CA SER A 180 -5.42 14.91 -12.26
C SER A 180 -4.90 14.86 -10.82
N ASP A 181 -5.82 14.88 -9.87
CA ASP A 181 -5.49 14.70 -8.44
C ASP A 181 -5.23 13.22 -8.10
N VAL A 182 -4.20 12.95 -7.33
CA VAL A 182 -3.78 11.58 -6.93
C VAL A 182 -4.89 10.85 -6.21
N THR A 183 -5.53 11.49 -5.22
CA THR A 183 -6.58 10.90 -4.40
C THR A 183 -7.80 10.54 -5.25
N THR A 184 -8.18 11.43 -6.17
CA THR A 184 -9.27 11.21 -7.11
C THR A 184 -8.98 10.03 -8.04
N MET A 185 -7.76 9.93 -8.57
CA MET A 185 -7.38 8.83 -9.46
C MET A 185 -7.24 7.50 -8.72
N LEU A 186 -6.72 7.49 -7.50
CA LEU A 186 -6.70 6.28 -6.65
C LEU A 186 -8.11 5.77 -6.38
N LYS A 187 -9.07 6.65 -6.05
CA LYS A 187 -10.48 6.26 -5.84
C LYS A 187 -11.15 5.71 -7.10
N LYS A 188 -10.65 6.08 -8.27
CA LYS A 188 -11.09 5.56 -9.58
C LYS A 188 -10.25 4.39 -10.09
N ASN A 189 -9.33 3.88 -9.26
CA ASN A 189 -8.53 2.72 -9.66
C ASN A 189 -9.38 1.45 -9.65
N TYR A 190 -9.63 0.89 -10.81
CA TYR A 190 -10.35 -0.39 -11.01
C TYR A 190 -9.42 -1.55 -11.40
N GLY A 191 -8.10 -1.34 -11.44
CA GLY A 191 -7.13 -2.37 -11.81
C GLY A 191 -7.12 -3.59 -10.88
N TYR A 192 -7.69 -3.46 -9.69
CA TYR A 192 -7.89 -4.57 -8.77
C TYR A 192 -8.86 -5.65 -9.27
N GLN A 193 -9.70 -5.37 -10.27
CA GLN A 193 -10.67 -6.34 -10.82
C GLN A 193 -10.01 -7.60 -11.37
N THR A 194 -8.74 -7.52 -11.73
CA THR A 194 -7.94 -8.70 -12.14
C THR A 194 -7.26 -9.40 -10.98
N SER A 195 -7.39 -8.88 -9.75
CA SER A 195 -6.69 -9.41 -8.58
C SER A 195 -7.33 -10.69 -8.04
N THR A 196 -6.48 -11.59 -7.53
CA THR A 196 -6.96 -12.81 -6.84
C THR A 196 -7.89 -12.52 -5.66
N PRO A 197 -7.62 -11.51 -4.79
CA PRO A 197 -8.54 -11.15 -3.71
C PRO A 197 -9.91 -10.72 -4.20
N PHE A 198 -9.99 -9.92 -5.26
CA PHE A 198 -11.28 -9.49 -5.82
C PHE A 198 -12.06 -10.65 -6.44
N ASN A 199 -11.39 -11.48 -7.25
CA ASN A 199 -12.02 -12.65 -7.86
C ASN A 199 -12.56 -13.63 -6.82
N ARG A 200 -11.90 -13.75 -5.67
CA ARG A 200 -12.39 -14.55 -4.57
C ARG A 200 -13.67 -13.97 -3.96
N ILE A 201 -13.71 -12.67 -3.70
CA ILE A 201 -14.90 -11.96 -3.20
C ILE A 201 -16.05 -12.14 -4.20
N LEU A 202 -15.78 -11.97 -5.49
CA LEU A 202 -16.79 -12.14 -6.55
C LEU A 202 -17.38 -13.56 -6.54
N LYS A 203 -16.50 -14.56 -6.45
CA LYS A 203 -16.92 -15.96 -6.36
C LYS A 203 -17.78 -16.23 -5.12
N ASP A 204 -17.38 -15.74 -3.94
CA ASP A 204 -18.14 -15.90 -2.70
C ASP A 204 -19.54 -15.26 -2.83
N VAL A 205 -19.65 -14.11 -3.52
CA VAL A 205 -20.93 -13.43 -3.79
C VAL A 205 -21.78 -14.21 -4.79
N GLU A 206 -21.18 -14.72 -5.86
CA GLU A 206 -21.87 -15.53 -6.87
C GLU A 206 -22.42 -16.85 -6.27
N GLU A 207 -21.65 -17.51 -5.41
CA GLU A 207 -22.08 -18.69 -4.69
C GLU A 207 -23.27 -18.37 -3.77
N TYR A 208 -23.20 -17.27 -3.01
CA TYR A 208 -24.30 -16.84 -2.14
C TYR A 208 -25.61 -16.54 -2.92
N LEU A 209 -25.50 -15.86 -4.07
CA LEU A 209 -26.66 -15.52 -4.90
C LEU A 209 -27.20 -16.72 -5.71
N GLY A 210 -26.39 -17.74 -5.95
CA GLY A 210 -26.80 -18.97 -6.64
C GLY A 210 -27.46 -20.02 -5.74
N GLU A 211 -27.39 -19.82 -4.42
CA GLU A 211 -28.06 -20.67 -3.42
C GLU A 211 -29.50 -20.24 -3.12
N GLU A 212 -30.01 -19.15 -3.74
CA GLU A 212 -31.42 -18.76 -3.74
C GLU A 212 -32.17 -19.37 -4.94
#